data_866192d8e6cedad1c1c3b99c54430722
#
_entry.id   866192d8e6cedad1c1c3b99c54430722
#
_cell.length_a   1.000
_cell.length_b   1.000
_cell.length_c   1.000
_cell.angle_alpha   90.00
_cell.angle_beta   90.00
_cell.angle_gamma   90.00
#
_symmetry.space_group_name_H-M   'P 1'
#
loop_
_entity.id
_entity.type
_entity.pdbx_description
1 polymer ?
#
loop_
_entity_poly.entity_id
_entity_poly.type
_entity_poly.pdbx_seq_one_letter_code
_entity_poly.pdbx_strand_id
1 'polypeptide(L)'
;ANRQKVYYGLLREPDLSAFTNTLLMNEPDEEDNGEGDKPKKKKLKRDAHLKRQKNDPNAPVASRMPFPDLRDTDKAEKARALKDSLKRITLGPDCLPSVCFYSVLNSASSLTAIEITDDASILGAGFSDAAIKIWSLVPSKLKVLKSAEELADINRDADDVLVRMMDENSGAVSRTLYGHSGPVYGISFSPDKTMLLSCSEDGTVRLWSLQTWTCIVCYRGHMYAVWDVKFSPQGYYFASAGHDKTVMLWSTEQHHTLRIFAGHFSDVDCIAFHPNCNYIASGSSDRSVRVWDCVSGNCVRLMTGHKSAVSVLSFSPDGRFLATGGRDSRVLFWDIAHDGHSPCLFRDGYILASSSTDFGLAMWDFQKLINESSLEDVNVAHNPDVRTDSKNLLITSYATKTSPIIHLHFTRRNLLLSVGPFCG
;
A
#
# COMPACT_ATOMS: atom_id res chain seq x y z
N ALA A 1 26.32 5.30 3.68
CA ALA A 1 24.91 5.02 3.93
C ALA A 1 24.72 3.60 4.47
N ASN A 2 25.28 2.56 3.86
CA ASN A 2 24.96 1.15 4.13
C ASN A 2 25.48 0.57 5.47
N ARG A 3 26.19 1.34 6.30
CA ARG A 3 26.75 0.87 7.58
C ARG A 3 25.81 1.06 8.78
N GLN A 4 24.68 1.75 8.63
CA GLN A 4 23.75 1.97 9.72
C GLN A 4 22.85 0.75 9.90
N LYS A 5 22.59 0.36 11.16
CA LYS A 5 21.62 -0.69 11.48
C LYS A 5 20.22 -0.18 11.15
N VAL A 6 19.47 -0.96 10.37
CA VAL A 6 18.06 -0.70 10.04
C VAL A 6 17.18 -1.58 10.91
N TYR A 7 16.22 -0.99 11.60
CA TYR A 7 15.22 -1.70 12.39
C TYR A 7 13.99 -1.94 11.51
N TYR A 8 14.00 -3.02 10.74
CA TYR A 8 12.98 -3.35 9.77
C TYR A 8 11.76 -4.05 10.36
N GLY A 9 11.83 -4.59 11.57
CA GLY A 9 10.69 -5.26 12.20
C GLY A 9 9.47 -4.35 12.35
N LEU A 10 8.30 -4.95 12.43
CA LEU A 10 7.04 -4.24 12.57
C LEU A 10 6.91 -3.60 13.96
N LEU A 11 6.22 -2.47 14.02
CA LEU A 11 5.84 -1.86 15.29
C LEU A 11 4.87 -2.78 16.04
N ARG A 12 4.92 -2.73 17.37
CA ARG A 12 3.91 -3.41 18.19
C ARG A 12 2.55 -2.77 17.94
N GLU A 13 1.59 -3.59 17.58
CA GLU A 13 0.21 -3.13 17.51
C GLU A 13 -0.29 -2.76 18.92
N PRO A 14 -1.09 -1.71 19.05
CA PRO A 14 -1.78 -1.41 20.30
C PRO A 14 -2.66 -2.59 20.71
N ASP A 15 -2.90 -2.74 22.02
CA ASP A 15 -3.77 -3.81 22.51
C ASP A 15 -5.21 -3.58 22.08
N LEU A 16 -5.63 -4.29 21.05
CA LEU A 16 -6.98 -4.25 20.48
C LEU A 16 -7.89 -5.35 21.05
N SER A 17 -7.46 -6.05 22.11
CA SER A 17 -8.20 -7.20 22.67
C SER A 17 -9.60 -6.85 23.13
N ALA A 18 -9.81 -5.67 23.68
CA ALA A 18 -11.13 -5.19 24.10
C ALA A 18 -12.07 -5.04 22.89
N PHE A 19 -11.61 -4.43 21.81
CA PHE A 19 -12.40 -4.21 20.58
C PHE A 19 -12.67 -5.50 19.82
N THR A 20 -11.71 -6.43 19.78
CA THR A 20 -11.91 -7.74 19.13
C THR A 20 -12.91 -8.60 19.89
N ASN A 21 -12.95 -8.54 21.21
CA ASN A 21 -13.92 -9.26 22.02
C ASN A 21 -15.34 -8.73 21.83
N THR A 22 -15.51 -7.41 21.76
CA THR A 22 -16.82 -6.79 21.51
C THR A 22 -17.36 -7.15 20.11
N LEU A 23 -16.50 -7.15 19.09
CA LEU A 23 -16.88 -7.55 17.73
C LEU A 23 -17.22 -9.05 17.60
N LEU A 24 -16.67 -9.90 18.47
CA LEU A 24 -16.97 -11.34 18.49
C LEU A 24 -18.27 -11.66 19.22
N MET A 25 -18.72 -10.79 20.14
CA MET A 25 -19.98 -10.99 20.86
C MET A 25 -21.22 -10.50 20.07
N ASN A 26 -21.02 -9.66 19.05
CA ASN A 26 -22.11 -9.08 18.26
C ASN A 26 -22.40 -9.80 16.93
N GLU A 27 -21.82 -10.99 16.68
CA GLU A 27 -22.26 -11.82 15.55
C GLU A 27 -23.49 -12.63 15.98
N PRO A 28 -24.63 -12.54 15.26
CA PRO A 28 -25.71 -13.49 15.46
C PRO A 28 -25.17 -14.89 15.09
N ASP A 29 -25.32 -15.85 16.01
CA ASP A 29 -25.05 -17.25 15.74
C ASP A 29 -25.91 -17.65 14.52
N GLU A 30 -25.29 -17.95 13.38
CA GLU A 30 -25.97 -18.69 12.31
C GLU A 30 -26.29 -20.06 12.90
N GLU A 31 -27.57 -20.29 13.14
CA GLU A 31 -28.10 -21.57 13.63
C GLU A 31 -27.76 -22.67 12.62
N ASP A 32 -26.70 -23.39 12.89
CA ASP A 32 -26.40 -24.67 12.26
C ASP A 32 -27.21 -25.75 12.98
N ASN A 33 -28.37 -26.10 12.40
CA ASN A 33 -29.20 -27.22 12.81
C ASN A 33 -28.49 -28.54 12.46
N GLY A 34 -27.62 -29.00 13.32
CA GLY A 34 -26.97 -30.30 13.25
C GLY A 34 -26.78 -30.90 14.63
N GLU A 35 -27.65 -31.85 15.01
CA GLU A 35 -27.49 -32.69 16.17
C GLU A 35 -26.16 -33.44 16.17
N GLY A 36 -25.41 -33.34 17.25
CA GLY A 36 -24.37 -34.33 17.57
C GLY A 36 -23.03 -33.72 18.02
N ASP A 37 -22.77 -33.96 19.28
CA ASP A 37 -21.47 -33.93 19.96
C ASP A 37 -20.79 -32.56 20.22
N LYS A 38 -20.69 -32.27 21.52
CA LYS A 38 -20.04 -31.04 22.05
C LYS A 38 -18.57 -30.96 21.66
N PRO A 39 -18.14 -30.00 20.84
CA PRO A 39 -16.73 -29.85 20.55
C PRO A 39 -16.01 -29.16 21.71
N LYS A 40 -14.98 -29.83 22.21
CA LYS A 40 -13.99 -29.28 23.14
C LYS A 40 -13.42 -27.97 22.59
N LYS A 41 -13.53 -26.90 23.37
CA LYS A 41 -13.11 -25.53 23.09
C LYS A 41 -11.72 -25.44 22.39
N LYS A 42 -11.69 -24.98 21.17
CA LYS A 42 -10.48 -24.58 20.42
C LYS A 42 -9.84 -23.32 21.04
N LYS A 43 -9.38 -23.40 22.30
CA LYS A 43 -8.67 -22.30 22.97
C LYS A 43 -7.17 -22.21 22.60
N LEU A 44 -6.61 -23.21 21.97
CA LEU A 44 -5.15 -23.41 21.85
C LEU A 44 -4.46 -22.71 20.67
N LYS A 45 -5.17 -22.26 19.63
CA LYS A 45 -4.53 -21.57 18.49
C LYS A 45 -4.41 -20.04 18.63
N ARG A 46 -5.23 -19.42 19.49
CA ARG A 46 -5.24 -17.96 19.71
C ARG A 46 -3.99 -17.43 20.44
N ASP A 47 -3.46 -18.20 21.39
CA ASP A 47 -2.33 -17.78 22.22
C ASP A 47 -0.97 -17.85 21.49
N ALA A 48 -0.87 -18.61 20.40
CA ALA A 48 0.37 -18.81 19.68
C ALA A 48 0.74 -17.59 18.78
N HIS A 49 -0.26 -16.93 18.18
CA HIS A 49 -0.03 -15.75 17.33
C HIS A 49 0.31 -14.50 18.16
N LEU A 50 -0.41 -14.29 19.29
CA LEU A 50 -0.13 -13.19 20.22
C LEU A 50 1.21 -13.34 20.95
N LYS A 51 1.67 -14.57 21.20
CA LYS A 51 2.99 -14.82 21.82
C LYS A 51 4.16 -14.65 20.89
N ARG A 52 3.96 -14.75 19.56
CA ARG A 52 5.07 -14.59 18.57
C ARG A 52 5.53 -13.17 18.33
N GLN A 53 4.70 -12.16 18.59
CA GLN A 53 5.09 -10.74 18.41
C GLN A 53 5.95 -10.18 19.56
N LYS A 54 6.19 -10.95 20.62
CA LYS A 54 6.77 -10.39 21.85
C LYS A 54 8.25 -10.01 21.81
N ASN A 55 9.07 -10.56 20.91
CA ASN A 55 10.53 -10.32 20.95
C ASN A 55 11.20 -10.43 19.58
N ASP A 56 10.80 -9.60 18.60
CA ASP A 56 11.62 -9.44 17.40
C ASP A 56 12.78 -8.46 17.73
N PRO A 57 14.04 -8.92 17.73
CA PRO A 57 15.21 -8.07 18.05
C PRO A 57 15.43 -6.98 16.99
N ASN A 58 14.75 -7.07 15.85
CA ASN A 58 14.85 -6.12 14.75
C ASN A 58 13.68 -5.13 14.70
N ALA A 59 12.67 -5.31 15.59
CA ALA A 59 11.61 -4.35 15.75
C ALA A 59 12.10 -3.13 16.53
N PRO A 60 11.73 -1.90 16.15
CA PRO A 60 11.98 -0.73 16.95
C PRO A 60 11.17 -0.82 18.25
N VAL A 61 11.78 -0.40 19.36
CA VAL A 61 11.16 -0.46 20.71
C VAL A 61 9.86 0.37 20.76
N ALA A 62 9.82 1.49 20.05
CA ALA A 62 8.67 2.35 19.88
C ALA A 62 8.70 2.99 18.49
N SER A 63 7.58 3.57 18.07
CA SER A 63 7.59 4.41 16.87
C SER A 63 8.55 5.58 17.10
N ARG A 64 9.46 5.79 16.15
CA ARG A 64 10.38 6.94 16.17
C ARG A 64 9.70 8.21 15.67
N MET A 65 8.63 8.04 14.89
CA MET A 65 7.77 9.14 14.44
C MET A 65 6.68 9.39 15.49
N PRO A 66 6.38 10.64 15.84
CA PRO A 66 5.26 10.96 16.71
C PRO A 66 3.93 10.69 15.98
N PHE A 67 3.09 9.85 16.56
CA PHE A 67 1.75 9.61 16.06
C PHE A 67 0.73 10.09 17.10
N PRO A 68 -0.40 10.65 16.67
CA PRO A 68 -1.51 10.94 17.56
C PRO A 68 -2.11 9.65 18.10
N ASP A 69 -2.81 9.74 19.21
CA ASP A 69 -3.56 8.62 19.75
C ASP A 69 -4.63 8.17 18.77
N LEU A 70 -4.73 6.84 18.60
CA LEU A 70 -5.72 6.25 17.72
C LEU A 70 -7.13 6.51 18.22
N ARG A 71 -7.98 7.05 17.36
CA ARG A 71 -9.41 7.20 17.61
C ARG A 71 -10.07 5.83 17.73
N ASP A 72 -11.20 5.74 18.41
CA ASP A 72 -11.88 4.46 18.60
C ASP A 72 -12.41 3.88 17.26
N THR A 73 -12.78 4.73 16.32
CA THR A 73 -13.10 4.33 14.94
C THR A 73 -11.95 3.63 14.25
N ASP A 74 -10.72 4.16 14.38
CA ASP A 74 -9.51 3.61 13.77
C ASP A 74 -9.12 2.28 14.43
N LYS A 75 -9.30 2.17 15.76
CA LYS A 75 -9.11 0.92 16.52
C LYS A 75 -10.09 -0.16 16.06
N ALA A 76 -11.37 0.20 15.87
CA ALA A 76 -12.40 -0.73 15.39
C ALA A 76 -12.10 -1.23 13.96
N GLU A 77 -11.63 -0.34 13.08
CA GLU A 77 -11.28 -0.72 11.71
C GLU A 77 -10.02 -1.60 11.65
N LYS A 78 -9.00 -1.29 12.45
CA LYS A 78 -7.83 -2.18 12.62
C LYS A 78 -8.22 -3.55 13.20
N ALA A 79 -9.14 -3.60 14.17
CA ALA A 79 -9.63 -4.85 14.73
C ALA A 79 -10.38 -5.69 13.66
N ARG A 80 -11.20 -5.06 12.81
CA ARG A 80 -11.84 -5.73 11.66
C ARG A 80 -10.81 -6.26 10.66
N ALA A 81 -9.81 -5.45 10.31
CA ALA A 81 -8.73 -5.86 9.43
C ALA A 81 -7.95 -7.04 9.98
N LEU A 82 -7.68 -7.05 11.28
CA LEU A 82 -7.03 -8.17 11.96
C LEU A 82 -7.91 -9.45 11.92
N LYS A 83 -9.22 -9.30 12.14
CA LYS A 83 -10.18 -10.41 12.06
C LYS A 83 -10.21 -11.02 10.65
N ASP A 84 -10.23 -10.18 9.61
CA ASP A 84 -10.18 -10.62 8.20
C ASP A 84 -8.85 -11.32 7.89
N SER A 85 -7.74 -10.82 8.42
CA SER A 85 -6.43 -11.47 8.23
C SER A 85 -6.31 -12.83 8.87
N LEU A 86 -7.00 -13.07 10.01
CA LEU A 86 -7.04 -14.37 10.68
C LEU A 86 -7.84 -15.43 9.90
N LYS A 87 -8.78 -15.01 9.05
CA LYS A 87 -9.56 -15.88 8.17
C LYS A 87 -8.85 -16.23 6.86
N ARG A 88 -7.67 -15.63 6.59
CA ARG A 88 -6.90 -15.88 5.37
C ARG A 88 -6.40 -17.33 5.30
N ILE A 89 -6.49 -17.87 4.11
CA ILE A 89 -5.73 -19.06 3.72
C ILE A 89 -4.33 -18.57 3.33
N THR A 90 -3.29 -19.23 3.79
CA THR A 90 -1.92 -18.94 3.36
C THR A 90 -1.80 -19.17 1.85
N LEU A 91 -1.44 -18.12 1.10
CA LEU A 91 -1.15 -18.25 -0.32
C LEU A 91 0.17 -18.97 -0.51
N GLY A 92 0.24 -19.84 -1.50
CA GLY A 92 1.43 -20.58 -1.84
C GLY A 92 1.33 -21.13 -3.25
N PRO A 93 2.36 -21.85 -3.74
CA PRO A 93 2.34 -22.46 -5.08
C PRO A 93 1.14 -23.37 -5.30
N ASP A 94 0.66 -24.04 -4.24
CA ASP A 94 -0.49 -24.94 -4.27
C ASP A 94 -1.84 -24.24 -4.12
N CYS A 95 -1.85 -23.00 -3.58
CA CYS A 95 -3.04 -22.21 -3.32
C CYS A 95 -2.88 -20.80 -3.90
N LEU A 96 -3.18 -20.63 -5.18
CA LEU A 96 -3.06 -19.37 -5.89
C LEU A 96 -4.23 -18.43 -5.58
N PRO A 97 -4.01 -17.09 -5.59
CA PRO A 97 -5.09 -16.14 -5.47
C PRO A 97 -6.00 -16.17 -6.69
N SER A 98 -7.28 -15.92 -6.50
CA SER A 98 -8.17 -15.62 -7.63
C SER A 98 -7.77 -14.27 -8.24
N VAL A 99 -7.77 -14.17 -9.56
CA VAL A 99 -7.42 -12.94 -10.29
C VAL A 99 -8.66 -12.32 -10.88
N CYS A 100 -8.84 -11.03 -10.63
CA CYS A 100 -9.91 -10.24 -11.21
C CYS A 100 -9.32 -9.07 -12.01
N PHE A 101 -9.73 -8.93 -13.26
CA PHE A 101 -9.29 -7.87 -14.15
C PHE A 101 -10.37 -6.81 -14.29
N TYR A 102 -10.02 -5.57 -13.97
CA TYR A 102 -10.85 -4.40 -14.21
C TYR A 102 -10.29 -3.60 -15.38
N SER A 103 -11.13 -3.29 -16.36
CA SER A 103 -10.76 -2.41 -17.48
C SER A 103 -11.55 -1.11 -17.38
N VAL A 104 -10.86 0.01 -17.41
CA VAL A 104 -11.49 1.32 -17.47
C VAL A 104 -11.85 1.64 -18.92
N LEU A 105 -13.15 1.71 -19.17
CA LEU A 105 -13.71 1.96 -20.49
C LEU A 105 -14.09 3.44 -20.66
N ASN A 106 -14.13 3.88 -21.93
CA ASN A 106 -14.65 5.21 -22.32
C ASN A 106 -14.01 6.39 -21.55
N SER A 107 -12.72 6.30 -21.27
CA SER A 107 -11.98 7.45 -20.77
C SER A 107 -11.68 8.38 -21.95
N ALA A 108 -12.22 9.60 -21.93
CA ALA A 108 -11.92 10.62 -22.95
C ALA A 108 -10.45 11.05 -22.92
N SER A 109 -9.77 10.80 -21.81
CA SER A 109 -8.35 11.12 -21.56
C SER A 109 -7.58 9.86 -21.12
N SER A 110 -6.26 9.88 -21.30
CA SER A 110 -5.41 8.76 -20.90
C SER A 110 -5.37 8.59 -19.39
N LEU A 111 -5.46 7.34 -18.96
CA LEU A 111 -5.34 6.93 -17.57
C LEU A 111 -3.87 6.98 -17.15
N THR A 112 -3.55 7.71 -16.09
CA THR A 112 -2.17 7.95 -15.63
C THR A 112 -1.86 7.31 -14.30
N ALA A 113 -2.84 7.25 -13.39
CA ALA A 113 -2.68 6.68 -12.05
C ALA A 113 -3.89 5.87 -11.65
N ILE A 114 -3.67 4.81 -10.88
CA ILE A 114 -4.74 3.99 -10.30
C ILE A 114 -4.32 3.59 -8.89
N GLU A 115 -5.28 3.59 -7.97
CA GLU A 115 -5.14 2.96 -6.66
C GLU A 115 -6.47 2.38 -6.20
N ILE A 116 -6.39 1.31 -5.43
CA ILE A 116 -7.55 0.62 -4.84
C ILE A 116 -7.37 0.61 -3.32
N THR A 117 -8.44 0.80 -2.58
CA THR A 117 -8.42 0.68 -1.11
C THR A 117 -8.15 -0.76 -0.67
N ASP A 118 -7.51 -0.94 0.48
CA ASP A 118 -7.10 -2.24 1.03
C ASP A 118 -8.24 -3.27 1.17
N ASP A 119 -9.47 -2.79 1.36
CA ASP A 119 -10.66 -3.64 1.42
C ASP A 119 -11.33 -3.85 0.06
N ALA A 120 -10.76 -3.30 -1.02
CA ALA A 120 -11.29 -3.34 -2.37
C ALA A 120 -12.70 -2.73 -2.50
N SER A 121 -13.06 -1.74 -1.67
CA SER A 121 -14.35 -1.09 -1.73
C SER A 121 -14.41 0.07 -2.72
N ILE A 122 -13.29 0.80 -2.89
CA ILE A 122 -13.19 2.01 -3.69
C ILE A 122 -12.00 1.90 -4.65
N LEU A 123 -12.22 2.31 -5.89
CA LEU A 123 -11.18 2.47 -6.91
C LEU A 123 -11.07 3.95 -7.26
N GLY A 124 -9.86 4.48 -7.26
CA GLY A 124 -9.54 5.82 -7.73
C GLY A 124 -8.66 5.78 -8.97
N ALA A 125 -8.88 6.70 -9.88
CA ALA A 125 -8.08 6.86 -11.09
C ALA A 125 -7.79 8.34 -11.37
N GLY A 126 -6.53 8.64 -11.67
CA GLY A 126 -6.06 9.93 -12.17
C GLY A 126 -5.93 9.92 -13.68
N PHE A 127 -6.21 11.06 -14.29
CA PHE A 127 -6.24 11.21 -15.74
C PHE A 127 -5.35 12.36 -16.21
N SER A 128 -5.03 12.33 -17.51
CA SER A 128 -4.24 13.39 -18.17
C SER A 128 -4.98 14.71 -18.33
N ASP A 129 -6.31 14.74 -18.20
CA ASP A 129 -7.14 15.94 -18.19
C ASP A 129 -7.26 16.62 -16.83
N ALA A 130 -6.37 16.28 -15.88
CA ALA A 130 -6.37 16.78 -14.50
C ALA A 130 -7.58 16.33 -13.65
N ALA A 131 -8.45 15.44 -14.16
CA ALA A 131 -9.56 14.90 -13.43
C ALA A 131 -9.14 13.68 -12.60
N ILE A 132 -9.81 13.49 -11.45
CA ILE A 132 -9.72 12.28 -10.64
C ILE A 132 -11.11 11.68 -10.59
N LYS A 133 -11.26 10.43 -11.01
CA LYS A 133 -12.53 9.71 -10.95
C LYS A 133 -12.45 8.60 -9.91
N ILE A 134 -13.52 8.47 -9.15
CA ILE A 134 -13.62 7.51 -8.04
C ILE A 134 -14.87 6.68 -8.24
N TRP A 135 -14.74 5.36 -8.11
CA TRP A 135 -15.84 4.40 -8.24
C TRP A 135 -15.97 3.56 -6.98
N SER A 136 -17.21 3.23 -6.63
CA SER A 136 -17.49 2.17 -5.67
C SER A 136 -17.43 0.81 -6.37
N LEU A 137 -16.63 -0.12 -5.84
CA LEU A 137 -16.55 -1.51 -6.31
C LEU A 137 -17.56 -2.43 -5.59
N VAL A 138 -18.19 -1.92 -4.54
CA VAL A 138 -19.22 -2.62 -3.74
C VAL A 138 -20.61 -2.04 -4.05
N PRO A 139 -21.70 -2.73 -3.72
CA PRO A 139 -23.05 -2.23 -3.96
C PRO A 139 -23.37 -0.92 -3.21
N SER A 140 -22.59 -0.57 -2.19
CA SER A 140 -22.76 0.70 -1.46
C SER A 140 -22.41 1.90 -2.36
N LYS A 141 -23.28 2.91 -2.35
CA LYS A 141 -23.07 4.14 -3.11
C LYS A 141 -22.16 5.11 -2.36
N LEU A 142 -21.44 5.93 -3.11
CA LEU A 142 -20.62 7.03 -2.58
C LEU A 142 -21.56 8.19 -2.17
N LYS A 143 -21.74 8.39 -0.87
CA LYS A 143 -22.61 9.42 -0.29
C LYS A 143 -21.82 10.67 0.05
N VAL A 144 -22.52 11.81 0.22
CA VAL A 144 -21.98 13.09 0.71
C VAL A 144 -22.40 13.30 2.15
N LEU A 145 -21.58 13.98 2.92
CA LEU A 145 -21.92 14.43 4.26
C LEU A 145 -23.09 15.44 4.16
N LYS A 146 -24.07 15.35 5.06
CA LYS A 146 -25.18 16.30 5.19
C LYS A 146 -24.69 17.72 5.45
N SER A 147 -25.55 18.70 5.17
CA SER A 147 -25.26 20.10 5.44
C SER A 147 -25.00 20.36 6.95
N ALA A 148 -24.30 21.45 7.26
CA ALA A 148 -23.98 21.79 8.64
C ALA A 148 -25.26 21.99 9.51
N GLU A 149 -26.34 22.48 8.89
CA GLU A 149 -27.65 22.68 9.55
C GLU A 149 -28.27 21.33 9.94
N GLU A 150 -28.31 20.39 9.02
CA GLU A 150 -28.84 19.03 9.26
C GLU A 150 -27.96 18.20 10.22
N LEU A 151 -26.65 18.48 10.26
CA LEU A 151 -25.72 17.82 11.19
C LEU A 151 -25.90 18.32 12.62
N ALA A 152 -26.38 19.54 12.84
CA ALA A 152 -26.63 20.10 14.16
C ALA A 152 -27.76 19.36 14.93
N ASP A 153 -28.71 18.80 14.20
CA ASP A 153 -29.86 18.08 14.73
C ASP A 153 -29.57 16.60 15.04
N ILE A 154 -28.40 16.10 14.66
CA ILE A 154 -28.03 14.68 14.85
C ILE A 154 -27.49 14.48 16.28
N ASN A 155 -28.08 13.52 17.00
CA ASN A 155 -27.56 13.10 18.29
C ASN A 155 -26.18 12.43 18.11
N ARG A 156 -25.14 13.01 18.71
CA ARG A 156 -23.74 12.59 18.60
C ARG A 156 -23.40 11.34 19.41
N ASP A 157 -24.24 10.96 20.36
CA ASP A 157 -24.01 9.84 21.24
C ASP A 157 -24.62 8.51 20.74
N ALA A 158 -25.23 8.52 19.54
CA ALA A 158 -25.82 7.33 18.94
C ALA A 158 -24.74 6.44 18.27
N ASP A 159 -24.86 5.12 18.38
CA ASP A 159 -23.91 4.16 17.82
C ASP A 159 -23.78 4.21 16.29
N ASP A 160 -24.78 4.77 15.58
CA ASP A 160 -24.87 4.85 14.14
C ASP A 160 -24.71 6.29 13.59
N VAL A 161 -24.05 7.18 14.34
CA VAL A 161 -23.85 8.60 13.99
C VAL A 161 -23.26 8.76 12.59
N LEU A 162 -22.20 8.04 12.27
CA LEU A 162 -21.53 8.15 10.96
C LEU A 162 -22.48 7.83 9.78
N VAL A 163 -23.37 6.86 9.96
CA VAL A 163 -24.35 6.50 8.92
C VAL A 163 -25.40 7.60 8.76
N ARG A 164 -25.87 8.17 9.88
CA ARG A 164 -26.88 9.25 9.88
C ARG A 164 -26.34 10.57 9.34
N MET A 165 -25.04 10.81 9.46
CA MET A 165 -24.37 11.99 8.93
C MET A 165 -24.31 12.01 7.40
N MET A 166 -24.49 10.87 6.72
CA MET A 166 -24.46 10.78 5.26
C MET A 166 -25.82 11.04 4.66
N ASP A 167 -25.86 11.84 3.59
CA ASP A 167 -27.09 12.08 2.80
C ASP A 167 -27.36 10.89 1.90
N GLU A 168 -28.50 10.23 2.14
CA GLU A 168 -28.92 9.04 1.37
C GLU A 168 -29.27 9.38 -0.09
N ASN A 169 -29.76 10.58 -0.33
CA ASN A 169 -30.19 11.00 -1.67
C ASN A 169 -29.00 11.35 -2.58
N SER A 170 -27.84 11.64 -2.00
CA SER A 170 -26.62 12.01 -2.72
C SER A 170 -25.85 10.81 -3.30
N GLY A 171 -26.33 9.58 -3.08
CA GLY A 171 -25.63 8.35 -3.40
C GLY A 171 -25.35 8.18 -4.91
N ALA A 172 -24.07 8.15 -5.30
CA ALA A 172 -23.60 7.93 -6.66
C ALA A 172 -22.67 6.70 -6.74
N VAL A 173 -22.63 6.03 -7.89
CA VAL A 173 -21.71 4.91 -8.15
C VAL A 173 -20.31 5.44 -8.41
N SER A 174 -20.20 6.64 -8.99
CA SER A 174 -18.91 7.29 -9.29
C SER A 174 -18.98 8.78 -8.99
N ARG A 175 -17.82 9.35 -8.66
CA ARG A 175 -17.63 10.79 -8.47
C ARG A 175 -16.37 11.26 -9.18
N THR A 176 -16.39 12.51 -9.64
CA THR A 176 -15.24 13.15 -10.28
C THR A 176 -14.83 14.36 -9.47
N LEU A 177 -13.53 14.46 -9.19
CA LEU A 177 -12.92 15.58 -8.49
C LEU A 177 -12.14 16.42 -9.50
N TYR A 178 -12.33 17.73 -9.44
CA TYR A 178 -11.64 18.71 -10.29
C TYR A 178 -10.89 19.71 -9.41
N GLY A 179 -9.71 20.14 -9.88
CA GLY A 179 -8.94 21.17 -9.20
C GLY A 179 -7.49 21.25 -9.64
N HIS A 180 -6.85 20.15 -10.00
CA HIS A 180 -5.52 20.20 -10.62
C HIS A 180 -5.57 20.93 -11.95
N SER A 181 -4.46 21.55 -12.35
CA SER A 181 -4.30 22.25 -13.63
C SER A 181 -3.47 21.48 -14.66
N GLY A 182 -2.95 20.33 -14.28
CA GLY A 182 -2.16 19.43 -15.12
C GLY A 182 -2.49 17.96 -14.85
N PRO A 183 -1.95 17.02 -15.65
CA PRO A 183 -2.11 15.59 -15.49
C PRO A 183 -1.87 15.11 -14.05
N VAL A 184 -2.65 14.14 -13.60
CA VAL A 184 -2.52 13.53 -12.27
C VAL A 184 -1.71 12.26 -12.40
N TYR A 185 -0.51 12.23 -11.83
CA TYR A 185 0.43 11.11 -11.99
C TYR A 185 0.42 10.09 -10.85
N GLY A 186 -0.07 10.48 -9.68
CA GLY A 186 -0.19 9.58 -8.53
C GLY A 186 -1.40 9.90 -7.69
N ILE A 187 -1.98 8.88 -7.11
CA ILE A 187 -3.06 8.96 -6.13
C ILE A 187 -2.78 8.00 -4.99
N SER A 188 -3.26 8.32 -3.79
CA SER A 188 -3.15 7.43 -2.64
C SER A 188 -4.31 7.61 -1.68
N PHE A 189 -4.94 6.50 -1.28
CA PHE A 189 -6.00 6.52 -0.27
C PHE A 189 -5.42 6.48 1.14
N SER A 190 -6.08 7.18 2.05
CA SER A 190 -5.78 7.01 3.48
C SER A 190 -6.26 5.62 3.95
N PRO A 191 -5.56 5.00 4.93
CA PRO A 191 -5.94 3.69 5.46
C PRO A 191 -7.35 3.65 6.06
N ASP A 192 -7.83 4.78 6.59
CA ASP A 192 -9.18 4.97 7.14
C ASP A 192 -10.24 5.28 6.07
N LYS A 193 -9.86 5.40 4.79
CA LYS A 193 -10.72 5.70 3.64
C LYS A 193 -11.51 7.01 3.76
N THR A 194 -11.07 7.93 4.58
CA THR A 194 -11.71 9.25 4.72
C THR A 194 -11.11 10.28 3.78
N MET A 195 -9.86 10.07 3.36
CA MET A 195 -9.09 11.02 2.55
C MET A 195 -8.43 10.35 1.34
N LEU A 196 -8.15 11.19 0.34
CA LEU A 196 -7.40 10.84 -0.84
C LEU A 196 -6.32 11.89 -1.08
N LEU A 197 -5.12 11.46 -1.42
CA LEU A 197 -4.07 12.31 -1.96
C LEU A 197 -3.99 12.16 -3.47
N SER A 198 -3.63 13.25 -4.13
CA SER A 198 -3.29 13.26 -5.54
C SER A 198 -2.08 14.16 -5.81
N CYS A 199 -1.24 13.78 -6.76
CA CYS A 199 -0.14 14.59 -7.22
C CYS A 199 -0.20 14.81 -8.73
N SER A 200 0.33 15.94 -9.19
CA SER A 200 0.15 16.39 -10.56
C SER A 200 1.40 17.05 -11.14
N GLU A 201 1.39 17.21 -12.46
CA GLU A 201 2.36 17.99 -13.20
C GLU A 201 2.40 19.47 -12.76
N ASP A 202 1.30 19.97 -12.15
CA ASP A 202 1.20 21.34 -11.64
C ASP A 202 2.10 21.62 -10.43
N GLY A 203 2.90 20.64 -9.98
CA GLY A 203 3.81 20.75 -8.84
C GLY A 203 3.12 20.70 -7.49
N THR A 204 1.82 20.44 -7.45
CA THR A 204 1.04 20.39 -6.19
C THR A 204 0.65 18.98 -5.81
N VAL A 205 0.54 18.75 -4.50
CA VAL A 205 -0.14 17.61 -3.92
C VAL A 205 -1.41 18.10 -3.27
N ARG A 206 -2.54 17.45 -3.55
CA ARG A 206 -3.84 17.83 -3.00
C ARG A 206 -4.41 16.74 -2.11
N LEU A 207 -4.98 17.16 -1.00
CA LEU A 207 -5.72 16.33 -0.06
C LEU A 207 -7.21 16.56 -0.25
N TRP A 208 -7.94 15.49 -0.51
CA TRP A 208 -9.38 15.48 -0.74
C TRP A 208 -10.09 14.76 0.38
N SER A 209 -11.24 15.26 0.80
CA SER A 209 -12.15 14.53 1.67
C SER A 209 -13.05 13.63 0.83
N LEU A 210 -13.14 12.36 1.18
CA LEU A 210 -14.07 11.40 0.57
C LEU A 210 -15.47 11.45 1.22
N GLN A 211 -15.64 12.29 2.24
CA GLN A 211 -16.95 12.56 2.86
C GLN A 211 -17.65 13.75 2.22
N THR A 212 -16.91 14.83 1.98
CA THR A 212 -17.43 16.06 1.36
C THR A 212 -17.17 16.16 -0.13
N TRP A 213 -16.25 15.34 -0.67
CA TRP A 213 -15.81 15.32 -2.08
C TRP A 213 -15.19 16.65 -2.52
N THR A 214 -14.53 17.33 -1.59
CA THR A 214 -13.89 18.63 -1.81
C THR A 214 -12.40 18.55 -1.50
N CYS A 215 -11.61 19.45 -2.12
CA CYS A 215 -10.21 19.63 -1.78
C CYS A 215 -10.10 20.34 -0.44
N ILE A 216 -9.43 19.70 0.54
CA ILE A 216 -9.21 20.27 1.87
C ILE A 216 -7.97 21.15 1.87
N VAL A 217 -6.83 20.61 1.34
CA VAL A 217 -5.53 21.28 1.36
C VAL A 217 -4.84 21.10 0.04
N CYS A 218 -4.12 22.15 -0.39
CA CYS A 218 -3.19 22.13 -1.50
C CYS A 218 -1.78 22.34 -0.96
N TYR A 219 -0.96 21.29 -0.99
CA TYR A 219 0.43 21.31 -0.56
C TYR A 219 1.31 21.81 -1.69
N ARG A 220 2.12 22.82 -1.39
CA ARG A 220 3.06 23.42 -2.32
C ARG A 220 4.46 23.37 -1.73
N GLY A 221 5.38 22.73 -2.43
CA GLY A 221 6.77 22.61 -2.00
C GLY A 221 7.66 22.16 -3.16
N HIS A 222 7.17 21.25 -3.99
CA HIS A 222 7.86 20.88 -5.23
C HIS A 222 7.83 22.05 -6.22
N MET A 223 8.96 22.25 -6.90
CA MET A 223 9.10 23.30 -7.93
C MET A 223 8.62 22.84 -9.30
N TYR A 224 8.53 21.53 -9.50
CA TYR A 224 8.23 20.89 -10.77
C TYR A 224 7.21 19.78 -10.56
N ALA A 225 6.93 19.01 -11.61
CA ALA A 225 6.01 17.89 -11.59
C ALA A 225 6.26 16.92 -10.42
N VAL A 226 5.20 16.46 -9.81
CA VAL A 226 5.22 15.43 -8.77
C VAL A 226 4.76 14.13 -9.40
N TRP A 227 5.65 13.12 -9.37
CA TRP A 227 5.44 11.84 -10.06
C TRP A 227 4.68 10.82 -9.23
N ASP A 228 4.91 10.79 -7.93
CA ASP A 228 4.25 9.81 -7.04
C ASP A 228 3.96 10.40 -5.66
N VAL A 229 2.89 9.91 -5.04
CA VAL A 229 2.46 10.25 -3.69
C VAL A 229 1.93 9.02 -2.97
N LYS A 230 2.35 8.80 -1.72
CA LYS A 230 1.89 7.67 -0.91
C LYS A 230 1.59 8.10 0.52
N PHE A 231 0.47 7.62 1.06
CA PHE A 231 0.20 7.68 2.49
C PHE A 231 1.11 6.73 3.27
N SER A 232 1.43 7.10 4.49
CA SER A 232 2.01 6.16 5.44
C SER A 232 0.98 5.09 5.84
N PRO A 233 1.39 3.88 6.23
CA PRO A 233 0.48 2.83 6.67
C PRO A 233 -0.43 3.22 7.85
N GLN A 234 -0.09 4.26 8.60
CA GLN A 234 -0.91 4.80 9.68
C GLN A 234 -1.78 5.99 9.28
N GLY A 235 -1.64 6.52 8.05
CA GLY A 235 -2.52 7.55 7.50
C GLY A 235 -2.27 8.99 7.96
N TYR A 236 -1.32 9.23 8.87
CA TYR A 236 -1.03 10.56 9.41
C TYR A 236 0.02 11.34 8.61
N TYR A 237 1.01 10.64 8.11
CA TYR A 237 2.04 11.19 7.24
C TYR A 237 1.86 10.72 5.80
N PHE A 238 2.43 11.47 4.89
CA PHE A 238 2.53 11.06 3.50
C PHE A 238 3.84 11.59 2.89
N ALA A 239 4.26 10.97 1.82
CA ALA A 239 5.44 11.36 1.08
C ALA A 239 5.09 11.64 -0.38
N SER A 240 5.85 12.54 -1.00
CA SER A 240 5.77 12.86 -2.42
C SER A 240 7.14 12.81 -3.06
N ALA A 241 7.20 12.42 -4.32
CA ALA A 241 8.41 12.35 -5.13
C ALA A 241 8.25 13.16 -6.41
N GLY A 242 9.26 13.92 -6.80
CA GLY A 242 9.15 14.86 -7.90
C GLY A 242 10.34 14.90 -8.85
N HIS A 243 10.12 15.66 -9.91
CA HIS A 243 11.13 16.00 -10.91
C HIS A 243 12.30 16.82 -10.34
N ASP A 244 12.10 17.50 -9.22
CA ASP A 244 13.12 18.25 -8.49
C ASP A 244 14.17 17.36 -7.81
N LYS A 245 14.15 16.05 -8.05
CA LYS A 245 15.08 15.03 -7.52
C LYS A 245 14.98 14.84 -6.02
N THR A 246 13.91 15.31 -5.41
CA THR A 246 13.69 15.22 -3.98
C THR A 246 12.49 14.35 -3.64
N VAL A 247 12.52 13.79 -2.43
CA VAL A 247 11.33 13.23 -1.77
C VAL A 247 11.00 14.15 -0.60
N MET A 248 9.73 14.47 -0.45
CA MET A 248 9.25 15.32 0.65
C MET A 248 8.34 14.54 1.56
N LEU A 249 8.52 14.70 2.86
CA LEU A 249 7.65 14.15 3.91
C LEU A 249 6.75 15.25 4.45
N TRP A 250 5.48 14.94 4.58
CA TRP A 250 4.42 15.84 4.99
C TRP A 250 3.58 15.24 6.12
N SER A 251 2.84 16.08 6.81
CA SER A 251 1.75 15.70 7.71
C SER A 251 0.41 16.17 7.14
N THR A 252 -0.65 15.44 7.43
CA THR A 252 -2.03 15.86 7.09
C THR A 252 -2.50 17.08 7.86
N GLU A 253 -1.88 17.41 9.00
CA GLU A 253 -2.24 18.56 9.83
C GLU A 253 -1.51 19.86 9.46
N GLN A 254 -0.39 19.77 8.74
CA GLN A 254 0.46 20.90 8.43
C GLN A 254 0.65 21.06 6.93
N HIS A 255 0.56 22.29 6.43
CA HIS A 255 0.68 22.58 5.00
C HIS A 255 2.13 22.72 4.50
N HIS A 256 3.13 22.69 5.39
CA HIS A 256 4.56 22.77 5.04
C HIS A 256 5.25 21.43 5.20
N THR A 257 6.35 21.25 4.46
CA THR A 257 7.15 20.04 4.49
C THR A 257 7.81 19.82 5.84
N LEU A 258 7.71 18.60 6.37
CA LEU A 258 8.42 18.21 7.58
C LEU A 258 9.88 17.89 7.31
N ARG A 259 10.17 17.21 6.19
CA ARG A 259 11.53 16.82 5.76
C ARG A 259 11.64 16.82 4.25
N ILE A 260 12.84 17.14 3.77
CA ILE A 260 13.23 17.02 2.37
C ILE A 260 14.42 16.08 2.29
N PHE A 261 14.25 15.01 1.51
CA PHE A 261 15.29 14.01 1.28
C PHE A 261 15.93 14.32 -0.09
N ALA A 262 17.13 14.84 -0.04
CA ALA A 262 17.91 15.19 -1.23
C ALA A 262 19.12 14.26 -1.38
N GLY A 263 19.40 13.86 -2.61
CA GLY A 263 20.56 13.00 -2.88
C GLY A 263 20.47 12.23 -4.20
N HIS A 264 19.28 12.08 -4.79
CA HIS A 264 19.15 11.55 -6.14
C HIS A 264 19.72 12.53 -7.17
N PHE A 265 20.24 11.98 -8.26
CA PHE A 265 20.86 12.77 -9.34
C PHE A 265 19.89 13.06 -10.49
N SER A 266 18.76 12.36 -10.53
CA SER A 266 17.68 12.54 -11.50
C SER A 266 16.32 12.48 -10.81
N ASP A 267 15.25 12.53 -11.60
CA ASP A 267 13.86 12.46 -11.16
C ASP A 267 13.63 11.29 -10.21
N VAL A 268 12.79 11.49 -9.21
CA VAL A 268 12.31 10.42 -8.35
C VAL A 268 10.96 9.98 -8.86
N ASP A 269 10.92 8.79 -9.46
CA ASP A 269 9.75 8.30 -10.19
C ASP A 269 8.75 7.56 -9.29
N CYS A 270 9.21 6.95 -8.21
CA CYS A 270 8.36 6.14 -7.32
C CYS A 270 8.83 6.16 -5.87
N ILE A 271 7.87 6.02 -4.95
CA ILE A 271 8.11 5.96 -3.50
C ILE A 271 7.29 4.86 -2.85
N ALA A 272 7.77 4.36 -1.73
CA ALA A 272 7.02 3.44 -0.87
C ALA A 272 7.38 3.68 0.60
N PHE A 273 6.38 3.63 1.47
CA PHE A 273 6.61 3.60 2.91
C PHE A 273 6.94 2.19 3.38
N HIS A 274 7.87 2.12 4.29
CA HIS A 274 8.12 0.90 5.03
C HIS A 274 6.92 0.61 5.97
N PRO A 275 6.52 -0.66 6.18
CA PRO A 275 5.38 -1.01 7.04
C PRO A 275 5.46 -0.47 8.47
N ASN A 276 6.67 -0.26 9.01
CA ASN A 276 6.86 0.36 10.33
C ASN A 276 6.85 1.90 10.35
N CYS A 277 6.58 2.55 9.21
CA CYS A 277 6.51 4.01 9.05
C CYS A 277 7.80 4.79 9.37
N ASN A 278 8.91 4.13 9.73
CA ASN A 278 10.16 4.81 10.07
C ASN A 278 11.06 5.09 8.87
N TYR A 279 10.82 4.41 7.75
CA TYR A 279 11.63 4.52 6.55
C TYR A 279 10.77 4.73 5.30
N ILE A 280 11.36 5.41 4.33
CA ILE A 280 10.81 5.60 2.99
C ILE A 280 11.82 5.09 1.98
N ALA A 281 11.38 4.31 1.00
CA ALA A 281 12.19 3.96 -0.17
C ALA A 281 11.81 4.87 -1.34
N SER A 282 12.80 5.24 -2.13
CA SER A 282 12.64 6.01 -3.37
C SER A 282 13.39 5.36 -4.52
N GLY A 283 12.76 5.29 -5.67
CA GLY A 283 13.35 4.84 -6.93
C GLY A 283 13.43 5.99 -7.91
N SER A 284 14.55 6.06 -8.62
CA SER A 284 14.86 7.20 -9.46
C SER A 284 15.28 6.78 -10.86
N SER A 285 15.10 7.72 -11.78
CA SER A 285 15.66 7.69 -13.14
C SER A 285 17.19 7.68 -13.16
N ASP A 286 17.87 7.96 -12.03
CA ASP A 286 19.33 7.78 -11.88
C ASP A 286 19.73 6.30 -11.72
N ARG A 287 18.81 5.36 -11.82
CA ARG A 287 18.98 3.91 -11.71
C ARG A 287 19.33 3.43 -10.30
N SER A 288 19.22 4.29 -9.30
CA SER A 288 19.46 3.94 -7.91
C SER A 288 18.16 3.90 -7.11
N VAL A 289 18.19 3.07 -6.07
CA VAL A 289 17.16 3.02 -5.05
C VAL A 289 17.76 3.46 -3.73
N ARG A 290 17.06 4.31 -3.01
CA ARG A 290 17.51 4.82 -1.70
C ARG A 290 16.46 4.54 -0.64
N VAL A 291 16.92 4.19 0.55
CA VAL A 291 16.08 4.10 1.75
C VAL A 291 16.49 5.22 2.70
N TRP A 292 15.51 5.97 3.13
CA TRP A 292 15.66 7.15 3.97
C TRP A 292 15.06 6.91 5.35
N ASP A 293 15.71 7.41 6.38
CA ASP A 293 15.16 7.46 7.73
C ASP A 293 14.29 8.73 7.86
N CYS A 294 12.99 8.55 8.14
CA CYS A 294 12.03 9.64 8.26
C CYS A 294 12.38 10.65 9.34
N VAL A 295 13.01 10.23 10.42
CA VAL A 295 13.33 11.09 11.56
C VAL A 295 14.59 11.90 11.32
N SER A 296 15.69 11.23 10.95
CA SER A 296 16.99 11.89 10.75
C SER A 296 17.13 12.57 9.39
N GLY A 297 16.32 12.18 8.39
CA GLY A 297 16.45 12.65 7.01
C GLY A 297 17.61 12.04 6.23
N ASN A 298 18.38 11.13 6.83
CA ASN A 298 19.57 10.55 6.24
C ASN A 298 19.24 9.35 5.34
N CYS A 299 20.02 9.20 4.26
CA CYS A 299 20.00 7.98 3.46
C CYS A 299 20.69 6.84 4.23
N VAL A 300 19.92 5.79 4.60
CA VAL A 300 20.43 4.63 5.35
C VAL A 300 20.86 3.48 4.43
N ARG A 301 20.29 3.38 3.23
CA ARG A 301 20.69 2.42 2.21
C ARG A 301 20.73 3.09 0.84
N LEU A 302 21.76 2.74 0.07
CA LEU A 302 21.88 3.05 -1.34
C LEU A 302 22.08 1.74 -2.07
N MET A 303 21.19 1.44 -3.00
CA MET A 303 21.16 0.21 -3.77
C MET A 303 21.30 0.55 -5.25
N THR A 304 22.27 -0.08 -5.91
CA THR A 304 22.59 0.13 -7.32
C THR A 304 22.66 -1.23 -7.99
N GLY A 305 22.02 -1.39 -9.13
CA GLY A 305 21.94 -2.67 -9.87
C GLY A 305 21.04 -2.60 -11.09
N HIS A 306 20.05 -1.69 -11.08
CA HIS A 306 19.23 -1.43 -12.25
C HIS A 306 20.07 -0.80 -13.39
N LYS A 307 19.76 -1.20 -14.63
CA LYS A 307 20.40 -0.67 -15.83
C LYS A 307 19.64 0.52 -16.44
N SER A 308 18.40 0.72 -16.03
CA SER A 308 17.53 1.82 -16.47
C SER A 308 16.76 2.39 -15.27
N ALA A 309 15.91 3.40 -15.52
CA ALA A 309 15.08 4.04 -14.52
C ALA A 309 14.27 3.03 -13.70
N VAL A 310 14.17 3.26 -12.39
CA VAL A 310 13.35 2.47 -11.46
C VAL A 310 11.98 3.09 -11.40
N SER A 311 10.95 2.34 -11.79
CA SER A 311 9.58 2.85 -11.94
C SER A 311 8.60 2.34 -10.88
N VAL A 312 8.92 1.26 -10.18
CA VAL A 312 8.03 0.66 -9.18
C VAL A 312 8.82 0.17 -7.97
N LEU A 313 8.25 0.38 -6.80
CA LEU A 313 8.77 -0.09 -5.51
C LEU A 313 7.66 -0.76 -4.70
N SER A 314 8.00 -1.82 -3.99
CA SER A 314 7.10 -2.43 -3.00
C SER A 314 7.89 -3.08 -1.87
N PHE A 315 7.52 -2.79 -0.63
CA PHE A 315 8.05 -3.50 0.53
C PHE A 315 7.31 -4.81 0.76
N SER A 316 8.02 -5.79 1.25
CA SER A 316 7.38 -7.00 1.79
C SER A 316 6.57 -6.66 3.05
N PRO A 317 5.48 -7.39 3.33
CA PRO A 317 4.61 -7.12 4.48
C PRO A 317 5.32 -7.15 5.84
N ASP A 318 6.40 -7.90 5.95
CA ASP A 318 7.25 -7.99 7.15
C ASP A 318 8.32 -6.91 7.24
N GLY A 319 8.49 -6.11 6.18
CA GLY A 319 9.39 -4.98 6.12
C GLY A 319 10.86 -5.33 5.82
N ARG A 320 11.22 -6.60 5.65
CA ARG A 320 12.63 -6.98 5.46
C ARG A 320 13.13 -6.81 4.04
N PHE A 321 12.26 -7.11 3.05
CA PHE A 321 12.63 -7.04 1.64
C PHE A 321 12.00 -5.85 0.94
N LEU A 322 12.71 -5.34 -0.03
CA LEU A 322 12.24 -4.36 -0.98
C LEU A 322 12.33 -4.96 -2.39
N ALA A 323 11.21 -5.03 -3.09
CA ALA A 323 11.15 -5.36 -4.51
C ALA A 323 11.18 -4.07 -5.33
N THR A 324 11.95 -4.05 -6.40
CA THR A 324 12.09 -2.89 -7.29
C THR A 324 11.97 -3.33 -8.74
N GLY A 325 11.14 -2.64 -9.52
CA GLY A 325 10.97 -2.86 -10.95
C GLY A 325 11.47 -1.66 -11.74
N GLY A 326 12.18 -1.93 -12.82
CA GLY A 326 12.76 -0.89 -13.67
C GLY A 326 12.38 -1.06 -15.15
N ARG A 327 12.65 0.00 -15.93
CA ARG A 327 12.50 -0.01 -17.40
C ARG A 327 13.54 -0.92 -18.10
N ASP A 328 14.42 -1.57 -17.35
CA ASP A 328 15.34 -2.60 -17.81
C ASP A 328 14.71 -3.99 -17.88
N SER A 329 13.38 -4.08 -17.69
CA SER A 329 12.61 -5.33 -17.66
C SER A 329 13.09 -6.32 -16.59
N ARG A 330 13.62 -5.78 -15.47
CA ARG A 330 14.11 -6.57 -14.34
C ARG A 330 13.33 -6.23 -13.08
N VAL A 331 13.12 -7.26 -12.27
CA VAL A 331 12.68 -7.11 -10.88
C VAL A 331 13.85 -7.53 -9.99
N LEU A 332 14.31 -6.61 -9.15
CA LEU A 332 15.39 -6.87 -8.20
C LEU A 332 14.84 -6.89 -6.78
N PHE A 333 15.39 -7.78 -5.97
CA PHE A 333 15.05 -7.91 -4.56
C PHE A 333 16.24 -7.51 -3.69
N TRP A 334 15.96 -6.75 -2.65
CA TRP A 334 16.95 -6.21 -1.76
C TRP A 334 16.62 -6.58 -0.32
N ASP A 335 17.57 -7.18 0.41
CA ASP A 335 17.46 -7.37 1.86
C ASP A 335 17.93 -6.08 2.56
N ILE A 336 17.00 -5.41 3.24
CA ILE A 336 17.28 -4.15 3.93
C ILE A 336 18.05 -4.38 5.23
N ALA A 337 17.95 -5.57 5.80
CA ALA A 337 18.63 -5.94 7.04
C ALA A 337 20.14 -6.00 6.87
N HIS A 338 20.59 -6.49 5.74
CA HIS A 338 22.00 -6.63 5.38
C HIS A 338 22.39 -5.54 4.36
N ASP A 339 23.66 -5.41 4.07
CA ASP A 339 24.21 -4.36 3.18
C ASP A 339 23.77 -4.46 1.69
N GLY A 340 22.63 -5.09 1.43
CA GLY A 340 22.04 -5.23 0.10
C GLY A 340 22.53 -6.44 -0.70
N HIS A 341 23.24 -7.38 -0.08
CA HIS A 341 23.91 -8.49 -0.77
C HIS A 341 23.69 -9.88 -0.17
N SER A 342 22.84 -10.06 0.84
CA SER A 342 22.63 -11.39 1.43
C SER A 342 21.17 -11.79 1.43
N PRO A 343 20.80 -12.93 0.84
CA PRO A 343 19.45 -13.48 0.91
C PRO A 343 19.24 -14.15 2.27
N CYS A 344 18.06 -14.05 2.82
CA CYS A 344 17.70 -14.71 4.07
C CYS A 344 16.26 -15.22 4.08
N LEU A 345 16.08 -16.31 4.82
CA LEU A 345 14.85 -17.10 5.03
C LEU A 345 13.63 -16.30 5.47
N PHE A 346 12.48 -16.57 4.85
CA PHE A 346 11.18 -15.94 5.14
C PHE A 346 10.04 -16.89 5.46
N ARG A 347 9.07 -16.38 6.24
CA ARG A 347 8.03 -17.22 6.81
C ARG A 347 6.61 -16.97 6.32
N ASP A 348 6.26 -15.80 5.78
CA ASP A 348 4.90 -15.51 5.32
C ASP A 348 4.93 -14.45 4.20
N GLY A 349 4.71 -14.85 2.95
CA GLY A 349 4.69 -13.99 1.77
C GLY A 349 5.22 -14.70 0.52
N TYR A 350 4.51 -15.75 0.11
CA TYR A 350 5.05 -16.75 -0.81
C TYR A 350 4.89 -16.42 -2.29
N ILE A 351 4.06 -15.45 -2.65
CA ILE A 351 3.76 -15.14 -4.05
C ILE A 351 4.05 -13.68 -4.34
N LEU A 352 4.83 -13.45 -5.39
CA LEU A 352 5.00 -12.15 -6.02
C LEU A 352 4.15 -12.10 -7.28
N ALA A 353 3.39 -11.02 -7.45
CA ALA A 353 2.73 -10.71 -8.70
C ALA A 353 3.46 -9.56 -9.40
N SER A 354 3.75 -9.73 -10.68
CA SER A 354 4.31 -8.69 -11.52
C SER A 354 3.47 -8.49 -12.77
N SER A 355 3.34 -7.26 -13.20
CA SER A 355 2.68 -6.90 -14.47
C SER A 355 3.69 -6.32 -15.45
N SER A 356 3.43 -6.55 -16.73
CA SER A 356 4.19 -5.98 -17.83
C SER A 356 3.28 -5.15 -18.74
N THR A 357 3.88 -4.18 -19.43
CA THR A 357 3.21 -3.42 -20.49
C THR A 357 2.80 -4.32 -21.67
N ASP A 358 3.34 -5.52 -21.78
CA ASP A 358 3.03 -6.52 -22.81
C ASP A 358 1.74 -7.30 -22.53
N PHE A 359 0.82 -6.72 -21.76
CA PHE A 359 -0.48 -7.31 -21.40
C PHE A 359 -0.36 -8.59 -20.54
N GLY A 360 0.78 -8.79 -19.88
CA GLY A 360 1.07 -9.95 -19.06
C GLY A 360 0.98 -9.68 -17.56
N LEU A 361 0.37 -10.63 -16.84
CA LEU A 361 0.44 -10.76 -15.39
C LEU A 361 1.18 -12.06 -15.09
N ALA A 362 2.25 -12.01 -14.33
CA ALA A 362 3.00 -13.19 -13.92
C ALA A 362 2.99 -13.33 -12.40
N MET A 363 2.86 -14.58 -11.94
CA MET A 363 2.98 -14.95 -10.53
C MET A 363 4.21 -15.80 -10.32
N TRP A 364 5.00 -15.45 -9.33
CA TRP A 364 6.30 -16.03 -9.04
C TRP A 364 6.31 -16.62 -7.64
N ASP A 365 6.99 -17.77 -7.50
CA ASP A 365 7.27 -18.39 -6.21
C ASP A 365 8.44 -17.67 -5.53
N PHE A 366 8.08 -16.80 -4.60
CA PHE A 366 9.07 -16.00 -3.88
C PHE A 366 9.86 -16.84 -2.87
N GLN A 367 9.24 -17.88 -2.29
CA GLN A 367 9.91 -18.76 -1.34
C GLN A 367 11.02 -19.59 -2.01
N LYS A 368 10.76 -20.06 -3.22
CA LYS A 368 11.74 -20.80 -4.01
C LYS A 368 12.93 -19.93 -4.39
N LEU A 369 12.66 -18.68 -4.78
CA LEU A 369 13.69 -17.68 -5.08
C LEU A 369 14.64 -17.46 -3.90
N ILE A 370 14.11 -17.33 -2.68
CA ILE A 370 14.93 -17.14 -1.48
C ILE A 370 15.75 -18.39 -1.17
N ASN A 371 15.17 -19.59 -1.32
CA ASN A 371 15.88 -20.83 -1.04
C ASN A 371 17.02 -21.08 -2.03
N GLU A 372 16.82 -20.79 -3.32
CA GLU A 372 17.85 -20.94 -4.36
C GLU A 372 19.00 -19.96 -4.13
N SER A 373 18.71 -18.70 -3.79
CA SER A 373 19.75 -17.71 -3.50
C SER A 373 20.58 -18.04 -2.26
N SER A 374 20.01 -18.74 -1.26
CA SER A 374 20.74 -19.17 -0.06
C SER A 374 21.77 -20.28 -0.31
N LEU A 375 21.59 -21.05 -1.36
CA LEU A 375 22.49 -22.16 -1.72
C LEU A 375 23.72 -21.69 -2.51
N GLU A 376 23.64 -20.54 -3.19
CA GLU A 376 24.75 -20.02 -4.00
C GLU A 376 25.74 -19.16 -3.21
N ASP A 377 25.36 -18.64 -2.05
CA ASP A 377 26.18 -17.72 -1.23
C ASP A 377 27.43 -18.34 -0.58
N VAL A 378 27.61 -19.67 -0.65
CA VAL A 378 28.78 -20.33 -0.06
C VAL A 378 30.06 -20.13 -0.89
N ASN A 379 29.96 -19.70 -2.17
CA ASN A 379 31.11 -19.63 -3.08
C ASN A 379 31.28 -18.35 -3.90
N VAL A 380 30.47 -17.32 -3.76
CA VAL A 380 30.54 -16.12 -4.63
C VAL A 380 30.66 -14.82 -3.84
N ALA A 381 31.88 -14.58 -3.31
CA ALA A 381 32.31 -13.23 -3.03
C ALA A 381 32.39 -12.43 -4.35
N HIS A 382 31.61 -11.37 -4.49
CA HIS A 382 31.77 -10.31 -5.51
C HIS A 382 31.08 -10.42 -6.86
N ASN A 383 29.97 -11.14 -7.03
CA ASN A 383 29.22 -10.98 -8.28
C ASN A 383 27.77 -10.52 -8.03
N PRO A 384 27.40 -9.24 -8.33
CA PRO A 384 26.04 -8.74 -8.13
C PRO A 384 25.02 -9.23 -9.16
N ASP A 385 25.42 -10.07 -10.11
CA ASP A 385 24.60 -10.62 -11.18
C ASP A 385 24.20 -12.09 -10.92
N VAL A 386 23.63 -12.41 -9.74
CA VAL A 386 22.98 -13.70 -9.52
C VAL A 386 21.71 -13.74 -10.40
N ARG A 387 21.80 -14.34 -11.54
CA ARG A 387 20.68 -14.59 -12.46
C ARG A 387 20.05 -15.92 -12.10
N THR A 388 19.01 -15.90 -11.29
CA THR A 388 18.15 -17.08 -11.16
C THR A 388 17.38 -17.31 -12.46
N ASP A 389 17.29 -18.57 -12.86
CA ASP A 389 16.56 -18.96 -14.08
C ASP A 389 15.07 -18.70 -13.86
N SER A 390 14.56 -17.61 -14.42
CA SER A 390 13.18 -17.11 -14.18
C SER A 390 12.11 -18.16 -14.53
N LYS A 391 12.42 -19.13 -15.38
CA LYS A 391 11.50 -20.20 -15.79
C LYS A 391 11.14 -21.14 -14.63
N ASN A 392 12.05 -21.37 -13.71
CA ASN A 392 11.83 -22.27 -12.56
C ASN A 392 11.02 -21.61 -11.44
N LEU A 393 10.97 -20.29 -11.43
CA LEU A 393 10.26 -19.49 -10.41
C LEU A 393 8.85 -19.11 -10.84
N LEU A 394 8.55 -19.17 -12.14
CA LEU A 394 7.24 -18.83 -12.67
C LEU A 394 6.22 -19.91 -12.30
N ILE A 395 5.19 -19.51 -11.54
CA ILE A 395 4.08 -20.40 -11.20
C ILE A 395 3.04 -20.39 -12.33
N THR A 396 2.54 -19.20 -12.65
CA THR A 396 1.54 -19.01 -13.71
C THR A 396 1.70 -17.65 -14.37
N SER A 397 1.22 -17.56 -15.60
CA SER A 397 1.10 -16.28 -16.32
C SER A 397 -0.28 -16.17 -16.94
N TYR A 398 -0.85 -14.98 -16.85
CA TYR A 398 -2.12 -14.61 -17.45
C TYR A 398 -1.88 -13.51 -18.46
N ALA A 399 -2.48 -13.61 -19.63
CA ALA A 399 -2.43 -12.54 -20.62
C ALA A 399 -3.79 -11.84 -20.71
N THR A 400 -3.79 -10.52 -20.61
CA THR A 400 -4.91 -9.69 -20.96
C THR A 400 -4.85 -9.38 -22.46
N LYS A 401 -5.97 -9.51 -23.19
CA LYS A 401 -5.93 -9.32 -24.65
C LYS A 401 -5.83 -7.86 -25.08
N THR A 402 -6.36 -6.94 -24.28
CA THR A 402 -6.63 -5.56 -24.70
C THR A 402 -6.32 -4.49 -23.66
N SER A 403 -5.85 -4.88 -22.47
CA SER A 403 -5.66 -3.92 -21.37
C SER A 403 -4.28 -4.08 -20.75
N PRO A 404 -3.35 -3.12 -20.94
CA PRO A 404 -2.11 -3.09 -20.20
C PRO A 404 -2.42 -2.93 -18.72
N ILE A 405 -1.71 -3.64 -17.86
CA ILE A 405 -1.94 -3.58 -16.41
C ILE A 405 -1.10 -2.46 -15.84
N ILE A 406 -1.75 -1.45 -15.24
CA ILE A 406 -1.08 -0.31 -14.59
C ILE A 406 -0.94 -0.55 -13.09
N HIS A 407 -1.94 -1.18 -12.47
CA HIS A 407 -1.95 -1.37 -11.02
C HIS A 407 -2.31 -2.80 -10.64
N LEU A 408 -1.60 -3.31 -9.61
CA LEU A 408 -1.86 -4.61 -8.99
C LEU A 408 -2.10 -4.41 -7.50
N HIS A 409 -3.13 -5.03 -6.97
CA HIS A 409 -3.47 -4.96 -5.57
C HIS A 409 -3.92 -6.32 -5.01
N PHE A 410 -3.27 -6.79 -3.94
CA PHE A 410 -3.72 -7.94 -3.17
C PHE A 410 -4.71 -7.48 -2.11
N THR A 411 -5.92 -8.01 -2.19
CA THR A 411 -6.94 -7.73 -1.18
C THR A 411 -6.69 -8.50 0.12
N ARG A 412 -7.33 -8.07 1.19
CA ARG A 412 -7.31 -8.77 2.49
C ARG A 412 -7.88 -10.20 2.42
N ARG A 413 -8.59 -10.58 1.34
CA ARG A 413 -9.24 -11.90 1.15
C ARG A 413 -8.59 -12.76 0.08
N ASN A 414 -7.30 -12.59 -0.17
CA ASN A 414 -6.53 -13.38 -1.15
C ASN A 414 -7.02 -13.26 -2.60
N LEU A 415 -7.64 -12.14 -2.96
CA LEU A 415 -7.97 -11.80 -4.33
C LEU A 415 -6.91 -10.85 -4.89
N LEU A 416 -6.39 -11.14 -6.07
CA LEU A 416 -5.50 -10.23 -6.80
C LEU A 416 -6.33 -9.42 -7.79
N LEU A 417 -6.36 -8.12 -7.59
CA LEU A 417 -6.99 -7.16 -8.48
C LEU A 417 -5.95 -6.57 -9.41
N SER A 418 -6.24 -6.56 -10.68
CA SER A 418 -5.44 -5.88 -11.70
C SER A 418 -6.30 -4.90 -12.47
N VAL A 419 -5.79 -3.70 -12.69
CA VAL A 419 -6.54 -2.62 -13.34
C VAL A 419 -5.70 -1.98 -14.43
N GLY A 420 -6.38 -1.67 -15.54
CA GLY A 420 -5.76 -0.97 -16.66
C GLY A 420 -6.77 -0.32 -17.60
N PRO A 421 -6.30 0.54 -18.52
CA PRO A 421 -7.15 1.12 -19.54
C PRO A 421 -7.53 0.05 -20.58
N PHE A 422 -8.69 0.19 -21.17
CA PHE A 422 -9.08 -0.59 -22.33
C PHE A 422 -8.47 0.03 -23.60
N CYS A 423 -7.63 -0.73 -24.29
CA CYS A 423 -7.01 -0.36 -25.56
C CYS A 423 -7.63 -1.23 -26.66
N GLY A 424 -8.91 -1.01 -26.98
CA GLY A 424 -9.61 -1.75 -28.01
C GLY A 424 -9.84 -0.93 -29.27
#